data_97075522c2633882fec372db7fc54b65
#
_entry.id   97075522c2633882fec372db7fc54b65
#
_cell.length_a   1.000
_cell.length_b   1.000
_cell.length_c   1.000
_cell.angle_alpha   90.00
_cell.angle_beta   90.00
_cell.angle_gamma   90.00
#
_symmetry.space_group_name_H-M   'P 1'
#
loop_
_entity.id
_entity.type
_entity.pdbx_description
1 polymer ?
#
loop_
_entity_poly.entity_id
_entity_poly.type
_entity_poly.pdbx_seq_one_letter_code
_entity_poly.pdbx_strand_id
1 'polypeptide(L)'
;PIDQEDLSNLKLHKEWVRVSREVVEVIKRVKLLILDTVGIIIRARHDAESTESLISAVNRLDLNNGNCHVFSDKNSYVPSAAALINGTLAHSLDFDDTHAEASLHSSAPILAAAFAAAQMKNCSGQELIAACVLGYEIQIRLGLAGGASDHYKRGFHPTATCGVFGATAAAGYIIGLSKQQFISAFGIALSQSSGSMQFLNDGSWTKRSHVGQAAQNGLSCAILASEGFKGPIEAFEGKWGYLNSFVSGGDASKALTGLGKKFETLNLGVKPYPSCRYSHAAIDGLLELKKEISFNSDDLEEVDIGLSETALNIIGYPLSEKQNPENVVDGQFSMPFCAALVLKNGSFTWDDYKLNLKNKDILDLCKKVNVSPNELAEECCPKYMSANVKIKVS
;
A
#
# COMPACT_ATOMS: atom_id res chain seq x y z
N PRO A 1 6.80 -5.50 27.31
CA PRO A 1 6.46 -6.82 26.73
C PRO A 1 4.95 -6.87 26.55
N ILE A 2 4.51 -7.11 25.32
CA ILE A 2 3.09 -7.39 25.06
C ILE A 2 2.76 -8.68 25.78
N ASP A 3 1.84 -8.64 26.72
CA ASP A 3 1.45 -9.81 27.49
C ASP A 3 0.93 -10.89 26.53
N GLN A 4 1.27 -12.16 26.81
CA GLN A 4 0.77 -13.30 26.04
C GLN A 4 -0.78 -13.37 26.03
N GLU A 5 -1.42 -12.75 27.01
CA GLU A 5 -2.87 -12.60 27.09
C GLU A 5 -3.43 -11.62 26.04
N ASP A 6 -2.69 -10.55 25.70
CA ASP A 6 -3.06 -9.58 24.66
C ASP A 6 -2.99 -10.17 23.24
N LEU A 7 -2.01 -11.08 22.98
CA LEU A 7 -1.97 -11.85 21.74
C LEU A 7 -3.09 -12.91 21.65
N SER A 8 -3.65 -13.35 22.81
CA SER A 8 -4.81 -14.26 22.81
C SER A 8 -6.10 -13.53 22.41
N ASN A 9 -6.16 -12.22 22.61
CA ASN A 9 -7.26 -11.37 22.17
C ASN A 9 -7.23 -11.14 20.63
N LEU A 10 -6.12 -11.45 19.95
CA LEU A 10 -6.02 -11.59 18.51
C LEU A 10 -6.68 -12.86 17.95
N LYS A 11 -7.18 -13.77 18.79
CA LYS A 11 -8.20 -14.71 18.37
C LYS A 11 -9.45 -13.91 18.04
N LEU A 12 -9.56 -13.50 16.77
CA LEU A 12 -10.86 -13.20 16.19
C LEU A 12 -11.67 -14.50 16.27
N HIS A 13 -12.33 -14.70 17.40
CA HIS A 13 -13.25 -15.78 17.58
C HIS A 13 -14.31 -15.69 16.50
N LYS A 14 -14.77 -16.83 15.96
CA LYS A 14 -15.94 -16.93 15.08
C LYS A 14 -17.17 -16.20 15.67
N GLU A 15 -17.17 -15.91 16.95
CA GLU A 15 -18.21 -15.16 17.68
C GLU A 15 -18.15 -13.63 17.50
N TRP A 16 -17.04 -13.04 17.04
CA TRP A 16 -16.93 -11.59 16.81
C TRP A 16 -17.75 -11.09 15.62
N VAL A 17 -18.15 -11.98 14.74
CA VAL A 17 -19.06 -11.65 13.63
C VAL A 17 -20.49 -11.37 14.11
N ARG A 18 -20.76 -11.57 15.36
CA ARG A 18 -22.05 -11.29 16.00
C ARG A 18 -22.03 -9.91 16.69
N VAL A 19 -22.76 -8.93 16.15
CA VAL A 19 -23.56 -7.98 16.98
C VAL A 19 -23.04 -6.55 17.20
N SER A 20 -22.10 -5.95 16.47
CA SER A 20 -22.06 -4.49 16.51
C SER A 20 -22.27 -3.87 15.13
N ARG A 21 -22.86 -2.67 15.07
CA ARG A 21 -22.96 -1.89 13.81
C ARG A 21 -21.56 -1.70 13.19
N GLU A 22 -20.53 -1.58 13.98
CA GLU A 22 -19.15 -1.42 13.56
C GLU A 22 -18.64 -2.65 12.79
N VAL A 23 -18.94 -3.87 13.24
CA VAL A 23 -18.60 -5.11 12.52
C VAL A 23 -19.27 -5.17 11.15
N VAL A 24 -20.53 -4.74 11.05
CA VAL A 24 -21.23 -4.66 9.77
C VAL A 24 -20.54 -3.69 8.81
N GLU A 25 -20.13 -2.53 9.30
CA GLU A 25 -19.42 -1.54 8.49
C GLU A 25 -18.02 -2.04 8.07
N VAL A 26 -17.31 -2.74 8.96
CA VAL A 26 -16.02 -3.40 8.61
C VAL A 26 -16.21 -4.41 7.50
N ILE A 27 -17.21 -5.28 7.57
CA ILE A 27 -17.51 -6.27 6.53
C ILE A 27 -17.81 -5.57 5.18
N LYS A 28 -18.63 -4.51 5.20
CA LYS A 28 -18.92 -3.72 3.99
C LYS A 28 -17.65 -3.10 3.42
N ARG A 29 -16.82 -2.51 4.29
CA ARG A 29 -15.55 -1.90 3.89
C ARG A 29 -14.63 -2.93 3.23
N VAL A 30 -14.44 -4.09 3.83
CA VAL A 30 -13.60 -5.16 3.25
C VAL A 30 -14.11 -5.62 1.88
N LYS A 31 -15.43 -5.76 1.71
CA LYS A 31 -16.00 -6.11 0.40
C LYS A 31 -15.71 -5.05 -0.68
N LEU A 32 -15.76 -3.76 -0.32
CA LEU A 32 -15.39 -2.68 -1.24
C LEU A 32 -13.89 -2.68 -1.56
N LEU A 33 -13.03 -2.91 -0.55
CA LEU A 33 -11.59 -3.02 -0.74
C LEU A 33 -11.22 -4.22 -1.63
N ILE A 34 -11.91 -5.34 -1.47
CA ILE A 34 -11.75 -6.51 -2.36
C ILE A 34 -12.12 -6.14 -3.80
N LEU A 35 -13.27 -5.49 -4.01
CA LEU A 35 -13.74 -5.08 -5.34
C LEU A 35 -12.74 -4.11 -6.00
N ASP A 36 -12.28 -3.11 -5.27
CA ASP A 36 -11.29 -2.13 -5.71
C ASP A 36 -9.98 -2.82 -6.12
N THR A 37 -9.40 -3.61 -5.21
CA THR A 37 -8.13 -4.30 -5.45
C THR A 37 -8.20 -5.28 -6.64
N VAL A 38 -9.30 -6.03 -6.76
CA VAL A 38 -9.50 -6.94 -7.91
C VAL A 38 -9.59 -6.16 -9.22
N GLY A 39 -10.29 -5.02 -9.22
CA GLY A 39 -10.36 -4.12 -10.37
C GLY A 39 -8.97 -3.60 -10.79
N ILE A 40 -8.16 -3.20 -9.81
CA ILE A 40 -6.77 -2.76 -10.05
C ILE A 40 -5.91 -3.90 -10.60
N ILE A 41 -5.99 -5.11 -10.04
CA ILE A 41 -5.24 -6.28 -10.52
C ILE A 41 -5.60 -6.58 -11.98
N ILE A 42 -6.89 -6.60 -12.32
CA ILE A 42 -7.37 -6.84 -13.69
C ILE A 42 -6.79 -5.79 -14.64
N ARG A 43 -6.86 -4.52 -14.28
CA ARG A 43 -6.29 -3.44 -15.10
C ARG A 43 -4.78 -3.57 -15.23
N ALA A 44 -4.06 -3.79 -14.14
CA ALA A 44 -2.62 -3.92 -14.12
C ALA A 44 -2.12 -5.13 -14.94
N ARG A 45 -2.89 -6.23 -14.97
CA ARG A 45 -2.54 -7.43 -15.76
C ARG A 45 -2.36 -7.10 -17.24
N HIS A 46 -3.10 -6.13 -17.74
CA HIS A 46 -3.09 -5.74 -19.17
C HIS A 46 -2.21 -4.51 -19.47
N ASP A 47 -2.05 -3.60 -18.49
CA ASP A 47 -1.48 -2.28 -18.77
C ASP A 47 -0.19 -1.97 -18.00
N ALA A 48 0.15 -2.73 -16.95
CA ALA A 48 1.37 -2.45 -16.21
C ALA A 48 2.60 -2.99 -16.97
N GLU A 49 3.57 -2.11 -17.22
CA GLU A 49 4.79 -2.41 -17.98
C GLU A 49 5.59 -3.59 -17.43
N SER A 50 5.55 -3.78 -16.11
CA SER A 50 6.29 -4.86 -15.41
C SER A 50 5.65 -6.24 -15.52
N THR A 51 4.41 -6.33 -16.00
CA THR A 51 3.60 -7.58 -15.95
C THR A 51 4.24 -8.72 -16.73
N GLU A 52 4.61 -8.49 -17.98
CA GLU A 52 5.16 -9.57 -18.82
C GLU A 52 6.52 -10.08 -18.30
N SER A 53 7.36 -9.19 -17.75
CA SER A 53 8.63 -9.59 -17.13
C SER A 53 8.40 -10.46 -15.89
N LEU A 54 7.41 -10.10 -15.06
CA LEU A 54 7.04 -10.88 -13.87
C LEU A 54 6.53 -12.28 -14.25
N ILE A 55 5.59 -12.36 -15.19
CA ILE A 55 5.01 -13.63 -15.65
C ILE A 55 6.09 -14.53 -16.29
N SER A 56 6.95 -13.94 -17.12
CA SER A 56 8.08 -14.67 -17.72
C SER A 56 9.03 -15.25 -16.68
N ALA A 57 9.34 -14.50 -15.63
CA ALA A 57 10.19 -14.97 -14.53
C ALA A 57 9.53 -16.13 -13.77
N VAL A 58 8.24 -16.03 -13.45
CA VAL A 58 7.47 -17.09 -12.79
C VAL A 58 7.43 -18.36 -13.64
N ASN A 59 7.21 -18.23 -14.95
CA ASN A 59 7.22 -19.37 -15.88
C ASN A 59 8.60 -20.04 -15.95
N ARG A 60 9.68 -19.26 -15.98
CA ARG A 60 11.06 -19.77 -16.01
C ARG A 60 11.46 -20.50 -14.72
N LEU A 61 10.79 -20.19 -13.61
CA LEU A 61 10.97 -20.87 -12.33
C LEU A 61 10.07 -22.09 -12.15
N ASP A 62 9.33 -22.51 -13.19
CA ASP A 62 8.35 -23.62 -13.14
C ASP A 62 7.27 -23.46 -12.07
N LEU A 63 6.85 -22.23 -11.78
CA LEU A 63 5.84 -21.91 -10.76
C LEU A 63 4.43 -21.76 -11.34
N ASN A 64 4.22 -22.08 -12.61
CA ASN A 64 2.97 -21.97 -13.36
C ASN A 64 2.14 -23.26 -13.46
N ASN A 65 2.47 -24.28 -12.68
CA ASN A 65 1.78 -25.57 -12.68
C ASN A 65 1.12 -25.83 -11.31
N GLY A 66 0.20 -24.99 -10.91
CA GLY A 66 -0.50 -25.09 -9.63
C GLY A 66 -2.02 -25.05 -9.77
N ASN A 67 -2.69 -24.79 -8.66
CA ASN A 67 -4.15 -24.74 -8.57
C ASN A 67 -4.70 -23.37 -8.07
N CYS A 68 -3.84 -22.36 -7.99
CA CYS A 68 -4.23 -21.02 -7.64
C CYS A 68 -4.29 -20.10 -8.87
N HIS A 69 -5.17 -19.11 -8.83
CA HIS A 69 -5.43 -18.23 -9.96
C HIS A 69 -4.93 -16.81 -9.70
N VAL A 70 -4.49 -16.18 -10.77
CA VAL A 70 -4.27 -14.74 -10.86
C VAL A 70 -5.48 -14.12 -11.57
N PHE A 71 -6.00 -13.02 -11.04
CA PHE A 71 -7.16 -12.36 -11.64
C PHE A 71 -6.85 -11.91 -13.08
N SER A 72 -7.78 -12.19 -13.99
CA SER A 72 -7.64 -11.92 -15.42
C SER A 72 -6.47 -12.64 -16.14
N ASP A 73 -5.93 -13.70 -15.53
CA ASP A 73 -4.99 -14.61 -16.20
C ASP A 73 -5.66 -15.97 -16.45
N LYS A 74 -5.34 -16.59 -17.58
CA LYS A 74 -5.90 -17.90 -17.97
C LYS A 74 -5.15 -19.08 -17.35
N ASN A 75 -3.94 -18.83 -16.90
CA ASN A 75 -3.08 -19.86 -16.33
C ASN A 75 -3.35 -20.03 -14.84
N SER A 76 -3.00 -21.17 -14.30
CA SER A 76 -2.95 -21.44 -12.87
C SER A 76 -1.50 -21.51 -12.39
N TYR A 77 -1.30 -21.22 -11.14
CA TYR A 77 0.02 -21.05 -10.54
C TYR A 77 0.12 -21.80 -9.21
N VAL A 78 1.32 -22.12 -8.77
CA VAL A 78 1.52 -22.54 -7.38
C VAL A 78 1.10 -21.41 -6.43
N PRO A 79 0.62 -21.70 -5.20
CA PRO A 79 0.05 -20.69 -4.32
C PRO A 79 0.97 -19.49 -4.05
N SER A 80 2.26 -19.74 -3.86
CA SER A 80 3.25 -18.68 -3.62
C SER A 80 3.43 -17.75 -4.82
N ALA A 81 3.38 -18.29 -6.05
CA ALA A 81 3.46 -17.49 -7.27
C ALA A 81 2.17 -16.68 -7.51
N ALA A 82 0.99 -17.28 -7.24
CA ALA A 82 -0.28 -16.56 -7.32
C ALA A 82 -0.32 -15.37 -6.34
N ALA A 83 0.18 -15.54 -5.11
CA ALA A 83 0.33 -14.46 -4.14
C ALA A 83 1.30 -13.38 -4.64
N LEU A 84 2.47 -13.77 -5.15
CA LEU A 84 3.45 -12.85 -5.73
C LEU A 84 2.86 -12.02 -6.86
N ILE A 85 2.22 -12.66 -7.83
CA ILE A 85 1.69 -11.99 -9.02
C ILE A 85 0.53 -11.07 -8.66
N ASN A 86 -0.50 -11.57 -7.95
CA ASN A 86 -1.64 -10.75 -7.54
C ASN A 86 -1.22 -9.55 -6.69
N GLY A 87 -0.30 -9.72 -5.73
CA GLY A 87 0.21 -8.64 -4.90
C GLY A 87 1.01 -7.59 -5.69
N THR A 88 1.83 -8.04 -6.64
CA THR A 88 2.58 -7.12 -7.52
C THR A 88 1.62 -6.33 -8.42
N LEU A 89 0.65 -7.00 -9.03
CA LEU A 89 -0.35 -6.35 -9.89
C LEU A 89 -1.23 -5.38 -9.10
N ALA A 90 -1.66 -5.75 -7.89
CA ALA A 90 -2.45 -4.88 -7.03
C ALA A 90 -1.76 -3.55 -6.73
N HIS A 91 -0.43 -3.54 -6.67
CA HIS A 91 0.37 -2.34 -6.38
C HIS A 91 0.98 -1.66 -7.61
N SER A 92 0.81 -2.22 -8.80
CA SER A 92 1.49 -1.76 -10.03
C SER A 92 1.01 -0.42 -10.55
N LEU A 93 -0.24 -0.05 -10.29
CA LEU A 93 -0.83 1.20 -10.77
C LEU A 93 -0.72 2.35 -9.75
N ASP A 94 -0.17 2.09 -8.57
CA ASP A 94 -0.16 3.02 -7.42
C ASP A 94 -1.58 3.58 -7.11
N PHE A 95 -2.59 2.73 -7.30
CA PHE A 95 -4.00 3.08 -7.20
C PHE A 95 -4.71 2.33 -6.05
N ASP A 96 -4.00 1.44 -5.36
CA ASP A 96 -4.48 0.67 -4.21
C ASP A 96 -4.69 1.54 -2.98
N ASP A 97 -5.54 1.05 -2.09
CA ASP A 97 -5.97 1.72 -0.86
C ASP A 97 -4.79 2.20 0.01
N THR A 98 -5.08 3.15 0.90
CA THR A 98 -4.05 3.73 1.78
C THR A 98 -4.62 3.99 3.17
N HIS A 99 -3.85 3.64 4.20
CA HIS A 99 -4.03 4.14 5.55
C HIS A 99 -3.13 5.37 5.74
N ALA A 100 -3.74 6.56 5.89
CA ALA A 100 -3.00 7.82 5.87
C ALA A 100 -1.96 7.92 7.01
N GLU A 101 -2.39 7.73 8.26
CA GLU A 101 -1.53 7.89 9.44
C GLU A 101 -0.39 6.86 9.49
N ALA A 102 -0.65 5.60 9.10
CA ALA A 102 0.39 4.59 8.99
C ALA A 102 1.20 4.69 7.68
N SER A 103 0.75 5.52 6.73
CA SER A 103 1.35 5.77 5.42
C SER A 103 1.72 4.49 4.66
N LEU A 104 0.79 3.55 4.59
CA LEU A 104 0.97 2.25 3.94
C LEU A 104 -0.30 1.79 3.19
N HIS A 105 -0.12 0.81 2.32
CA HIS A 105 -1.16 0.19 1.51
C HIS A 105 -1.45 -1.20 2.04
N SER A 106 -2.70 -1.51 2.36
CA SER A 106 -2.99 -2.75 3.08
C SER A 106 -3.56 -3.85 2.20
N SER A 107 -4.45 -3.54 1.26
CA SER A 107 -5.14 -4.57 0.50
C SER A 107 -4.20 -5.39 -0.39
N ALA A 108 -3.23 -4.76 -1.03
CA ALA A 108 -2.37 -5.41 -2.00
C ALA A 108 -1.61 -6.65 -1.42
N PRO A 109 -0.86 -6.56 -0.31
CA PRO A 109 -0.18 -7.73 0.23
C PRO A 109 -1.14 -8.73 0.88
N ILE A 110 -2.16 -8.22 1.58
CA ILE A 110 -3.04 -9.03 2.42
C ILE A 110 -4.01 -9.84 1.58
N LEU A 111 -4.71 -9.20 0.64
CA LEU A 111 -5.65 -9.90 -0.23
C LEU A 111 -4.95 -10.93 -1.11
N ALA A 112 -3.76 -10.62 -1.64
CA ALA A 112 -3.03 -11.56 -2.47
C ALA A 112 -2.65 -12.84 -1.70
N ALA A 113 -2.15 -12.72 -0.47
CA ALA A 113 -1.86 -13.86 0.39
C ALA A 113 -3.13 -14.61 0.83
N ALA A 114 -4.18 -13.87 1.21
CA ALA A 114 -5.45 -14.44 1.65
C ALA A 114 -6.14 -15.23 0.51
N PHE A 115 -6.17 -14.70 -0.72
CA PHE A 115 -6.73 -15.40 -1.87
C PHE A 115 -5.98 -16.70 -2.18
N ALA A 116 -4.65 -16.68 -2.14
CA ALA A 116 -3.86 -17.90 -2.36
C ALA A 116 -4.13 -18.94 -1.27
N ALA A 117 -4.12 -18.54 0.02
CA ALA A 117 -4.46 -19.42 1.13
C ALA A 117 -5.90 -19.95 1.05
N ALA A 118 -6.85 -19.10 0.64
CA ALA A 118 -8.27 -19.47 0.48
C ALA A 118 -8.46 -20.54 -0.59
N GLN A 119 -7.78 -20.42 -1.71
CA GLN A 119 -7.82 -21.41 -2.78
C GLN A 119 -7.17 -22.74 -2.36
N MET A 120 -6.08 -22.71 -1.56
CA MET A 120 -5.46 -23.92 -1.00
C MET A 120 -6.39 -24.66 -0.05
N LYS A 121 -7.20 -23.95 0.74
CA LYS A 121 -8.06 -24.53 1.80
C LYS A 121 -9.53 -24.59 1.44
N ASN A 122 -9.92 -24.06 0.27
CA ASN A 122 -11.31 -23.94 -0.15
C ASN A 122 -12.18 -23.29 0.95
N CYS A 123 -11.71 -22.16 1.51
CA CYS A 123 -12.40 -21.47 2.60
C CYS A 123 -13.64 -20.70 2.12
N SER A 124 -14.55 -20.41 3.05
CA SER A 124 -15.73 -19.60 2.77
C SER A 124 -15.40 -18.12 2.60
N GLY A 125 -16.28 -17.36 1.92
CA GLY A 125 -16.13 -15.90 1.82
C GLY A 125 -16.16 -15.18 3.19
N GLN A 126 -16.83 -15.75 4.19
CA GLN A 126 -16.81 -15.21 5.56
C GLN A 126 -15.45 -15.37 6.23
N GLU A 127 -14.82 -16.53 6.08
CA GLU A 127 -13.47 -16.78 6.56
C GLU A 127 -12.45 -15.91 5.85
N LEU A 128 -12.59 -15.71 4.53
CA LEU A 128 -11.75 -14.80 3.76
C LEU A 128 -11.85 -13.36 4.28
N ILE A 129 -13.07 -12.84 4.52
CA ILE A 129 -13.27 -11.49 5.05
C ILE A 129 -12.62 -11.34 6.44
N ALA A 130 -12.82 -12.32 7.33
CA ALA A 130 -12.23 -12.32 8.66
C ALA A 130 -10.69 -12.34 8.62
N ALA A 131 -10.12 -13.13 7.72
CA ALA A 131 -8.68 -13.18 7.48
C ALA A 131 -8.13 -11.82 6.99
N CYS A 132 -8.83 -11.16 6.07
CA CYS A 132 -8.45 -9.83 5.58
C CYS A 132 -8.48 -8.80 6.70
N VAL A 133 -9.54 -8.77 7.53
CA VAL A 133 -9.61 -7.87 8.70
C VAL A 133 -8.42 -8.10 9.62
N LEU A 134 -8.11 -9.35 9.97
CA LEU A 134 -6.95 -9.65 10.82
C LEU A 134 -5.64 -9.14 10.21
N GLY A 135 -5.45 -9.39 8.91
CA GLY A 135 -4.27 -8.92 8.20
C GLY A 135 -4.15 -7.39 8.20
N TYR A 136 -5.25 -6.66 7.93
CA TYR A 136 -5.29 -5.21 7.97
C TYR A 136 -4.95 -4.66 9.35
N GLU A 137 -5.57 -5.18 10.40
CA GLU A 137 -5.31 -4.74 11.77
C GLU A 137 -3.85 -4.96 12.17
N ILE A 138 -3.25 -6.10 11.84
CA ILE A 138 -1.83 -6.37 12.14
C ILE A 138 -0.91 -5.42 11.38
N GLN A 139 -1.09 -5.27 10.08
CA GLN A 139 -0.22 -4.41 9.26
C GLN A 139 -0.32 -2.94 9.66
N ILE A 140 -1.54 -2.42 9.76
CA ILE A 140 -1.78 -1.00 10.06
C ILE A 140 -1.27 -0.65 11.45
N ARG A 141 -1.60 -1.46 12.46
CA ARG A 141 -1.18 -1.25 13.85
C ARG A 141 0.33 -1.32 14.02
N LEU A 142 0.99 -2.20 13.28
CA LEU A 142 2.46 -2.24 13.25
C LEU A 142 3.03 -0.96 12.61
N GLY A 143 2.43 -0.47 11.53
CA GLY A 143 2.80 0.81 10.91
C GLY A 143 2.61 2.00 11.85
N LEU A 144 1.50 2.05 12.59
CA LEU A 144 1.24 3.08 13.61
C LEU A 144 2.25 3.02 14.77
N ALA A 145 2.61 1.82 15.22
CA ALA A 145 3.61 1.61 16.27
C ALA A 145 5.01 2.05 15.82
N GLY A 146 5.37 1.78 14.58
CA GLY A 146 6.67 2.16 14.01
C GLY A 146 6.79 3.64 13.65
N GLY A 147 5.69 4.25 13.22
CA GLY A 147 5.70 5.63 12.71
C GLY A 147 6.23 5.73 11.27
N ALA A 148 5.38 6.21 10.37
CA ALA A 148 5.66 6.24 8.92
C ALA A 148 6.90 7.07 8.55
N SER A 149 7.07 8.24 9.17
CA SER A 149 8.18 9.14 8.87
C SER A 149 9.54 8.50 9.12
N ASP A 150 9.68 7.73 10.19
CA ASP A 150 10.95 7.08 10.51
C ASP A 150 11.31 5.96 9.53
N HIS A 151 10.31 5.18 9.08
CA HIS A 151 10.50 4.20 8.02
C HIS A 151 11.08 4.81 6.74
N TYR A 152 10.47 5.91 6.26
CA TYR A 152 10.92 6.58 5.04
C TYR A 152 12.30 7.20 5.20
N LYS A 153 12.60 7.84 6.34
CA LYS A 153 13.93 8.40 6.65
C LYS A 153 15.03 7.34 6.63
N ARG A 154 14.69 6.10 7.04
CA ARG A 154 15.60 4.96 7.00
C ARG A 154 15.65 4.25 5.64
N GLY A 155 14.87 4.73 4.66
CA GLY A 155 14.84 4.19 3.31
C GLY A 155 14.05 2.89 3.15
N PHE A 156 13.10 2.60 4.05
CA PHE A 156 12.23 1.44 3.98
C PHE A 156 10.82 1.79 3.49
N HIS A 157 10.20 0.85 2.79
CA HIS A 157 8.82 0.93 2.30
C HIS A 157 7.86 0.29 3.32
N PRO A 158 7.08 1.08 4.11
CA PRO A 158 6.24 0.56 5.19
C PRO A 158 5.23 -0.49 4.72
N THR A 159 4.68 -0.33 3.52
CA THR A 159 3.75 -1.29 2.91
C THR A 159 4.32 -2.71 2.86
N ALA A 160 5.59 -2.84 2.52
CA ALA A 160 6.24 -4.15 2.41
C ALA A 160 6.74 -4.66 3.76
N THR A 161 7.42 -3.80 4.53
CA THR A 161 8.01 -4.21 5.80
C THR A 161 6.96 -4.59 6.85
N CYS A 162 5.81 -3.89 6.90
CA CYS A 162 4.65 -4.28 7.71
C CYS A 162 3.76 -5.31 7.01
N GLY A 163 3.73 -5.28 5.67
CA GLY A 163 2.82 -6.10 4.85
C GLY A 163 3.06 -7.60 4.99
N VAL A 164 4.30 -8.02 5.14
CA VAL A 164 4.62 -9.44 5.36
C VAL A 164 3.96 -9.98 6.63
N PHE A 165 3.86 -9.20 7.69
CA PHE A 165 3.18 -9.60 8.93
C PHE A 165 1.65 -9.66 8.74
N GLY A 166 1.06 -8.67 8.05
CA GLY A 166 -0.36 -8.69 7.71
C GLY A 166 -0.73 -9.88 6.81
N ALA A 167 0.09 -10.15 5.79
CA ALA A 167 -0.07 -11.29 4.91
C ALA A 167 0.07 -12.63 5.66
N THR A 168 1.05 -12.73 6.59
CA THR A 168 1.22 -13.90 7.47
C THR A 168 -0.02 -14.10 8.35
N ALA A 169 -0.57 -13.02 8.90
CA ALA A 169 -1.76 -13.09 9.75
C ALA A 169 -2.98 -13.59 8.97
N ALA A 170 -3.22 -13.03 7.80
CA ALA A 170 -4.36 -13.42 6.95
C ALA A 170 -4.25 -14.88 6.48
N ALA A 171 -3.09 -15.27 5.94
CA ALA A 171 -2.85 -16.65 5.52
C ALA A 171 -2.91 -17.62 6.71
N GLY A 172 -2.30 -17.28 7.83
CA GLY A 172 -2.29 -18.10 9.04
C GLY A 172 -3.68 -18.33 9.62
N TYR A 173 -4.57 -17.33 9.56
CA TYR A 173 -5.98 -17.50 9.96
C TYR A 173 -6.70 -18.54 9.09
N ILE A 174 -6.57 -18.46 7.77
CA ILE A 174 -7.18 -19.40 6.82
C ILE A 174 -6.61 -20.82 6.98
N ILE A 175 -5.30 -20.93 7.19
CA ILE A 175 -4.61 -22.22 7.42
C ILE A 175 -5.04 -22.83 8.76
N GLY A 176 -5.45 -22.01 9.73
CA GLY A 176 -5.89 -22.43 11.05
C GLY A 176 -4.76 -22.55 12.06
N LEU A 177 -3.77 -21.66 12.01
CA LEU A 177 -2.66 -21.65 12.95
C LEU A 177 -3.12 -21.51 14.40
N SER A 178 -2.50 -22.28 15.29
CA SER A 178 -2.61 -22.08 16.73
C SER A 178 -1.85 -20.82 17.18
N LYS A 179 -2.12 -20.32 18.41
CA LYS A 179 -1.41 -19.20 19.00
C LYS A 179 0.12 -19.37 18.91
N GLN A 180 0.63 -20.56 19.28
CA GLN A 180 2.07 -20.81 19.27
C GLN A 180 2.65 -20.81 17.84
N GLN A 181 1.87 -21.30 16.87
CA GLN A 181 2.28 -21.24 15.47
C GLN A 181 2.25 -19.81 14.93
N PHE A 182 1.30 -18.95 15.35
CA PHE A 182 1.31 -17.52 15.00
C PHE A 182 2.55 -16.81 15.54
N ILE A 183 2.96 -17.09 16.78
CA ILE A 183 4.20 -16.52 17.35
C ILE A 183 5.40 -16.90 16.47
N SER A 184 5.51 -18.18 16.11
CA SER A 184 6.58 -18.65 15.21
C SER A 184 6.49 -18.01 13.82
N ALA A 185 5.28 -17.90 13.24
CA ALA A 185 5.06 -17.32 11.92
C ALA A 185 5.50 -15.86 11.85
N PHE A 186 5.18 -15.05 12.87
CA PHE A 186 5.65 -13.66 12.96
C PHE A 186 7.17 -13.57 13.15
N GLY A 187 7.75 -14.49 13.93
CA GLY A 187 9.22 -14.58 14.06
C GLY A 187 9.90 -14.89 12.73
N ILE A 188 9.33 -15.79 11.91
CA ILE A 188 9.82 -16.09 10.57
C ILE A 188 9.63 -14.86 9.65
N ALA A 189 8.46 -14.20 9.73
CA ALA A 189 8.12 -13.03 8.93
C ALA A 189 9.09 -11.86 9.17
N LEU A 190 9.59 -11.69 10.40
CA LEU A 190 10.61 -10.69 10.71
C LEU A 190 11.84 -10.81 9.79
N SER A 191 12.30 -12.03 9.55
CA SER A 191 13.45 -12.29 8.66
C SER A 191 13.14 -12.13 7.17
N GLN A 192 11.86 -12.01 6.81
CA GLN A 192 11.39 -11.80 5.44
C GLN A 192 10.94 -10.35 5.19
N SER A 193 10.97 -9.50 6.21
CA SER A 193 10.62 -8.10 6.11
C SER A 193 11.66 -7.35 5.26
N SER A 194 11.23 -6.71 4.19
CA SER A 194 12.11 -6.06 3.22
C SER A 194 11.38 -4.96 2.44
N GLY A 195 12.12 -4.21 1.62
CA GLY A 195 11.58 -3.18 0.73
C GLY A 195 12.36 -1.87 0.83
N SER A 196 13.24 -1.62 -0.15
CA SER A 196 14.03 -0.40 -0.23
C SER A 196 13.31 0.69 -1.02
N MET A 197 13.44 1.95 -0.60
CA MET A 197 12.92 3.11 -1.32
C MET A 197 13.81 3.54 -2.51
N GLN A 198 14.89 2.80 -2.82
CA GLN A 198 15.84 3.15 -3.88
C GLN A 198 15.20 3.31 -5.27
N PHE A 199 14.06 2.67 -5.52
CA PHE A 199 13.30 2.79 -6.77
C PHE A 199 12.90 4.24 -7.13
N LEU A 200 12.86 5.15 -6.15
CA LEU A 200 12.55 6.56 -6.40
C LEU A 200 13.64 7.28 -7.21
N ASN A 201 14.86 6.74 -7.26
CA ASN A 201 15.98 7.39 -7.94
C ASN A 201 15.98 7.18 -9.46
N ASP A 202 15.33 6.11 -9.94
CA ASP A 202 15.39 5.70 -11.34
C ASP A 202 14.04 5.21 -11.91
N GLY A 203 12.96 5.31 -11.12
CA GLY A 203 11.63 4.86 -11.52
C GLY A 203 11.53 3.36 -11.76
N SER A 204 12.41 2.56 -11.14
CA SER A 204 12.41 1.11 -11.30
C SER A 204 11.15 0.45 -10.69
N TRP A 205 10.84 -0.78 -11.13
CA TRP A 205 9.60 -1.46 -10.78
C TRP A 205 9.64 -2.19 -9.43
N THR A 206 10.72 -2.08 -8.67
CA THR A 206 10.90 -2.85 -7.43
C THR A 206 9.85 -2.50 -6.37
N LYS A 207 9.33 -1.26 -6.34
CA LYS A 207 8.19 -0.90 -5.47
C LYS A 207 7.02 -1.86 -5.65
N ARG A 208 6.66 -2.17 -6.91
CA ARG A 208 5.54 -3.04 -7.25
C ARG A 208 5.76 -4.46 -6.72
N SER A 209 6.97 -4.99 -6.91
CA SER A 209 7.32 -6.35 -6.45
C SER A 209 7.46 -6.49 -4.94
N HIS A 210 7.79 -5.41 -4.20
CA HIS A 210 7.88 -5.46 -2.73
C HIS A 210 6.61 -6.04 -2.10
N VAL A 211 5.45 -5.63 -2.61
CA VAL A 211 4.15 -6.01 -2.08
C VAL A 211 3.80 -7.45 -2.45
N GLY A 212 4.10 -7.84 -3.69
CA GLY A 212 3.97 -9.23 -4.10
C GLY A 212 4.87 -10.18 -3.31
N GLN A 213 6.12 -9.76 -3.04
CA GLN A 213 7.04 -10.52 -2.20
C GLN A 213 6.53 -10.59 -0.75
N ALA A 214 5.98 -9.51 -0.20
CA ALA A 214 5.38 -9.52 1.13
C ALA A 214 4.20 -10.51 1.21
N ALA A 215 3.36 -10.59 0.18
CA ALA A 215 2.27 -11.56 0.10
C ALA A 215 2.79 -13.00 0.00
N GLN A 216 3.75 -13.26 -0.89
CA GLN A 216 4.38 -14.57 -1.08
C GLN A 216 5.08 -15.05 0.20
N ASN A 217 5.89 -14.18 0.79
CA ASN A 217 6.63 -14.48 2.01
C ASN A 217 5.70 -14.69 3.19
N GLY A 218 4.64 -13.86 3.33
CA GLY A 218 3.66 -14.02 4.39
C GLY A 218 2.93 -15.37 4.34
N LEU A 219 2.50 -15.79 3.15
CA LEU A 219 1.94 -17.12 2.95
C LEU A 219 2.94 -18.23 3.32
N SER A 220 4.19 -18.10 2.88
CA SER A 220 5.24 -19.06 3.17
C SER A 220 5.57 -19.16 4.66
N CYS A 221 5.60 -18.01 5.37
CA CYS A 221 5.81 -17.97 6.82
C CYS A 221 4.70 -18.70 7.58
N ALA A 222 3.44 -18.51 7.16
CA ALA A 222 2.31 -19.20 7.76
C ALA A 222 2.38 -20.72 7.53
N ILE A 223 2.76 -21.16 6.33
CA ILE A 223 2.93 -22.59 6.01
C ILE A 223 4.09 -23.19 6.81
N LEU A 224 5.26 -22.55 6.85
CA LEU A 224 6.41 -23.03 7.62
C LEU A 224 6.05 -23.23 9.10
N ALA A 225 5.34 -22.26 9.68
CA ALA A 225 4.91 -22.36 11.06
C ALA A 225 3.87 -23.48 11.29
N SER A 226 2.97 -23.72 10.31
CA SER A 226 2.01 -24.83 10.38
C SER A 226 2.68 -26.19 10.43
N GLU A 227 3.83 -26.33 9.76
CA GLU A 227 4.66 -27.54 9.75
C GLU A 227 5.64 -27.62 10.93
N GLY A 228 5.54 -26.67 11.89
CA GLY A 228 6.33 -26.69 13.12
C GLY A 228 7.69 -25.99 13.05
N PHE A 229 7.98 -25.26 11.97
CA PHE A 229 9.20 -24.45 11.90
C PHE A 229 9.11 -23.32 12.91
N LYS A 230 10.17 -23.12 13.72
CA LYS A 230 10.19 -22.17 14.84
C LYS A 230 10.80 -20.83 14.43
N GLY A 231 10.10 -19.74 14.69
CA GLY A 231 10.60 -18.37 14.62
C GLY A 231 10.91 -17.79 16.00
N PRO A 232 11.65 -16.68 16.08
CA PRO A 232 11.88 -15.93 17.31
C PRO A 232 10.56 -15.52 17.97
N ILE A 233 10.50 -15.60 19.31
CA ILE A 233 9.26 -15.28 20.06
C ILE A 233 9.01 -13.77 20.08
N GLU A 234 10.06 -12.96 20.25
CA GLU A 234 9.99 -11.51 20.39
C GLU A 234 10.17 -10.81 19.03
N ALA A 235 9.28 -11.12 18.07
CA ALA A 235 9.39 -10.60 16.69
C ALA A 235 9.25 -9.07 16.60
N PHE A 236 8.51 -8.44 17.48
CA PHE A 236 8.20 -7.00 17.40
C PHE A 236 9.10 -6.15 18.29
N GLU A 237 9.17 -6.40 19.60
CA GLU A 237 9.84 -5.55 20.59
C GLU A 237 11.23 -6.08 21.01
N GLY A 238 11.59 -7.31 20.63
CA GLY A 238 12.88 -7.90 20.97
C GLY A 238 14.06 -7.01 20.56
N LYS A 239 15.22 -7.22 21.15
CA LYS A 239 16.45 -6.46 20.86
C LYS A 239 16.70 -6.30 19.36
N TRP A 240 16.39 -7.32 18.56
CA TRP A 240 16.51 -7.37 17.11
C TRP A 240 15.13 -7.48 16.43
N GLY A 241 14.08 -7.15 17.17
CA GLY A 241 12.70 -7.15 16.68
C GLY A 241 12.42 -6.01 15.72
N TYR A 242 11.23 -6.03 15.11
CA TYR A 242 10.83 -5.10 14.07
C TYR A 242 11.00 -3.62 14.49
N LEU A 243 10.50 -3.24 15.67
CA LEU A 243 10.53 -1.86 16.17
C LEU A 243 11.94 -1.33 16.48
N ASN A 244 12.93 -2.20 16.57
CA ASN A 244 14.33 -1.82 16.78
C ASN A 244 15.18 -1.94 15.51
N SER A 245 14.81 -2.81 14.58
CA SER A 245 15.57 -3.05 13.34
C SER A 245 15.14 -2.15 12.18
N PHE A 246 13.82 -1.94 12.01
CA PHE A 246 13.27 -1.19 10.87
C PHE A 246 12.90 0.26 11.20
N VAL A 247 12.72 0.57 12.50
CA VAL A 247 12.46 1.93 12.99
C VAL A 247 13.36 2.24 14.18
N SER A 248 13.46 3.51 14.56
CA SER A 248 14.35 3.96 15.65
C SER A 248 13.65 3.91 17.02
N GLY A 249 13.06 2.75 17.35
CA GLY A 249 12.36 2.57 18.63
C GLY A 249 10.92 3.10 18.57
N GLY A 250 10.04 2.33 17.90
CA GLY A 250 8.63 2.64 17.83
C GLY A 250 7.91 2.46 19.19
N ASP A 251 6.69 2.94 19.26
CA ASP A 251 5.82 2.81 20.44
C ASP A 251 4.84 1.63 20.26
N ALA A 252 5.22 0.48 20.82
CA ALA A 252 4.41 -0.74 20.77
C ALA A 252 2.99 -0.57 21.35
N SER A 253 2.80 0.39 22.29
CA SER A 253 1.48 0.63 22.88
C SER A 253 0.46 1.13 21.88
N LYS A 254 0.89 1.82 20.83
CA LYS A 254 0.02 2.27 19.72
C LYS A 254 -0.62 1.11 18.97
N ALA A 255 0.08 -0.01 18.81
CA ALA A 255 -0.48 -1.21 18.20
C ALA A 255 -1.67 -1.78 18.96
N LEU A 256 -1.68 -1.60 20.29
CA LEU A 256 -2.72 -2.11 21.17
C LEU A 256 -3.87 -1.13 21.42
N THR A 257 -3.72 0.14 21.03
CA THR A 257 -4.71 1.19 21.28
C THR A 257 -6.06 0.83 20.66
N GLY A 258 -7.09 0.65 21.52
CA GLY A 258 -8.43 0.29 21.08
C GLY A 258 -8.55 -1.08 20.39
N LEU A 259 -7.58 -1.98 20.56
CA LEU A 259 -7.60 -3.32 19.98
C LEU A 259 -8.88 -4.05 20.41
N GLY A 260 -9.58 -4.63 19.43
CA GLY A 260 -10.85 -5.32 19.64
C GLY A 260 -12.08 -4.42 19.85
N LYS A 261 -11.89 -3.09 19.85
CA LYS A 261 -12.98 -2.10 19.97
C LYS A 261 -13.02 -1.12 18.81
N LYS A 262 -11.87 -0.76 18.27
CA LYS A 262 -11.68 0.13 17.12
C LYS A 262 -11.02 -0.66 15.99
N PHE A 263 -11.58 -0.59 14.81
CA PHE A 263 -11.02 -1.24 13.62
C PHE A 263 -10.34 -0.21 12.73
N GLU A 264 -9.02 -0.31 12.59
CA GLU A 264 -8.23 0.53 11.69
C GLU A 264 -8.58 0.25 10.21
N THR A 265 -9.14 -0.90 9.90
CA THR A 265 -9.72 -1.25 8.60
C THR A 265 -10.70 -0.19 8.08
N LEU A 266 -11.44 0.48 8.95
CA LEU A 266 -12.39 1.54 8.57
C LEU A 266 -11.70 2.84 8.12
N ASN A 267 -10.44 3.03 8.50
CA ASN A 267 -9.61 4.20 8.14
C ASN A 267 -8.86 4.01 6.80
N LEU A 268 -8.99 2.83 6.16
CA LEU A 268 -8.49 2.62 4.81
C LEU A 268 -9.33 3.41 3.81
N GLY A 269 -8.67 4.23 3.01
CA GLY A 269 -9.28 5.01 1.94
C GLY A 269 -8.87 4.49 0.57
N VAL A 270 -9.83 4.32 -0.35
CA VAL A 270 -9.53 4.07 -1.77
C VAL A 270 -8.96 5.33 -2.41
N LYS A 271 -8.10 5.18 -3.40
CA LYS A 271 -7.52 6.30 -4.13
C LYS A 271 -8.44 6.75 -5.27
N PRO A 272 -8.79 8.03 -5.38
CA PRO A 272 -9.49 8.56 -6.56
C PRO A 272 -8.55 8.80 -7.76
N TYR A 273 -7.23 8.87 -7.54
CA TYR A 273 -6.22 9.14 -8.57
C TYR A 273 -5.11 8.09 -8.54
N PRO A 274 -4.60 7.65 -9.70
CA PRO A 274 -3.58 6.60 -9.80
C PRO A 274 -2.16 7.16 -9.56
N SER A 275 -1.92 7.78 -8.42
CA SER A 275 -0.65 8.42 -8.05
C SER A 275 -0.36 8.29 -6.57
N CYS A 276 0.81 8.71 -6.15
CA CYS A 276 1.19 8.76 -4.74
C CYS A 276 0.15 9.53 -3.92
N ARG A 277 -0.29 8.98 -2.78
CA ARG A 277 -1.36 9.57 -1.97
C ARG A 277 -1.06 11.01 -1.50
N TYR A 278 0.21 11.36 -1.36
CA TYR A 278 0.63 12.73 -1.01
C TYR A 278 0.26 13.79 -2.06
N SER A 279 -0.03 13.42 -3.30
CA SER A 279 -0.46 14.38 -4.35
C SER A 279 -1.96 14.69 -4.31
N HIS A 280 -2.79 13.85 -3.67
CA HIS A 280 -4.24 13.89 -3.86
C HIS A 280 -4.90 15.16 -3.32
N ALA A 281 -4.48 15.66 -2.14
CA ALA A 281 -5.05 16.89 -1.58
C ALA A 281 -4.78 18.10 -2.48
N ALA A 282 -3.58 18.18 -3.08
CA ALA A 282 -3.27 19.21 -4.06
C ALA A 282 -4.09 19.06 -5.34
N ILE A 283 -4.28 17.84 -5.83
CA ILE A 283 -5.13 17.54 -6.99
C ILE A 283 -6.57 18.00 -6.72
N ASP A 284 -7.16 17.65 -5.57
CA ASP A 284 -8.51 18.07 -5.19
C ASP A 284 -8.63 19.60 -5.15
N GLY A 285 -7.68 20.29 -4.49
CA GLY A 285 -7.65 21.74 -4.40
C GLY A 285 -7.53 22.43 -5.77
N LEU A 286 -6.69 21.91 -6.67
CA LEU A 286 -6.55 22.44 -8.03
C LEU A 286 -7.82 22.22 -8.86
N LEU A 287 -8.49 21.08 -8.71
CA LEU A 287 -9.77 20.82 -9.38
C LEU A 287 -10.90 21.70 -8.87
N GLU A 288 -10.92 22.01 -7.57
CA GLU A 288 -11.87 22.96 -6.98
C GLU A 288 -11.63 24.37 -7.51
N LEU A 289 -10.40 24.87 -7.47
CA LEU A 289 -10.03 26.17 -8.03
C LEU A 289 -10.41 26.30 -9.50
N LYS A 290 -10.18 25.24 -10.29
CA LYS A 290 -10.56 25.23 -11.71
C LYS A 290 -12.05 25.34 -11.94
N LYS A 291 -12.88 24.80 -11.04
CA LYS A 291 -14.35 24.93 -11.10
C LYS A 291 -14.82 26.33 -10.69
N GLU A 292 -14.18 26.92 -9.66
CA GLU A 292 -14.58 28.21 -9.11
C GLU A 292 -14.23 29.39 -10.01
N ILE A 293 -13.04 29.37 -10.64
CA ILE A 293 -12.48 30.53 -11.32
C ILE A 293 -12.64 30.44 -12.85
N SER A 294 -12.90 29.26 -13.44
CA SER A 294 -13.09 29.05 -14.88
C SER A 294 -11.99 29.67 -15.76
N PHE A 295 -10.74 29.20 -15.63
CA PHE A 295 -9.60 29.62 -16.44
C PHE A 295 -9.14 28.50 -17.39
N ASN A 296 -8.43 28.87 -18.46
CA ASN A 296 -7.72 27.91 -19.31
C ASN A 296 -6.31 27.65 -18.79
N SER A 297 -5.80 26.46 -19.04
CA SER A 297 -4.43 26.11 -18.68
C SER A 297 -3.36 27.02 -19.31
N ASP A 298 -3.68 27.64 -20.43
CA ASP A 298 -2.78 28.54 -21.15
C ASP A 298 -2.66 29.90 -20.45
N ASP A 299 -3.69 30.33 -19.70
CA ASP A 299 -3.72 31.56 -18.91
C ASP A 299 -2.90 31.45 -17.59
N LEU A 300 -2.45 30.24 -17.23
CA LEU A 300 -1.67 30.02 -16.03
C LEU A 300 -0.26 30.60 -16.17
N GLU A 301 0.11 31.45 -15.24
CA GLU A 301 1.47 32.00 -15.08
C GLU A 301 2.29 31.11 -14.14
N GLU A 302 1.74 30.78 -12.98
CA GLU A 302 2.43 30.07 -11.90
C GLU A 302 1.46 29.26 -11.04
N VAL A 303 1.92 28.13 -10.51
CA VAL A 303 1.22 27.27 -9.56
C VAL A 303 2.15 26.97 -8.40
N ASP A 304 1.78 27.34 -7.18
CA ASP A 304 2.53 27.03 -5.97
C ASP A 304 1.81 26.00 -5.12
N ILE A 305 2.51 24.92 -4.77
CA ILE A 305 1.98 23.82 -3.97
C ILE A 305 2.81 23.65 -2.70
N GLY A 306 2.21 23.97 -1.56
CA GLY A 306 2.80 23.76 -0.24
C GLY A 306 2.52 22.36 0.28
N LEU A 307 3.55 21.65 0.70
CA LEU A 307 3.52 20.24 1.13
C LEU A 307 4.27 20.04 2.45
N SER A 308 4.05 18.89 3.12
CA SER A 308 4.88 18.45 4.23
C SER A 308 6.27 18.04 3.76
N GLU A 309 7.27 18.05 4.66
CA GLU A 309 8.64 17.64 4.34
C GLU A 309 8.71 16.22 3.77
N THR A 310 7.96 15.29 4.36
CA THR A 310 7.87 13.91 3.85
C THR A 310 7.31 13.86 2.43
N ALA A 311 6.26 14.63 2.12
CA ALA A 311 5.69 14.68 0.79
C ALA A 311 6.67 15.29 -0.22
N LEU A 312 7.36 16.39 0.14
CA LEU A 312 8.37 17.02 -0.71
C LEU A 312 9.49 16.04 -1.11
N ASN A 313 9.99 15.28 -0.15
CA ASN A 313 11.05 14.30 -0.40
C ASN A 313 10.61 13.14 -1.31
N ILE A 314 9.31 12.84 -1.38
CA ILE A 314 8.78 11.74 -2.18
C ILE A 314 8.30 12.19 -3.56
N ILE A 315 7.51 13.29 -3.63
CA ILE A 315 6.85 13.73 -4.86
C ILE A 315 7.27 15.11 -5.37
N GLY A 316 8.06 15.87 -4.60
CA GLY A 316 8.43 17.25 -4.89
C GLY A 316 9.85 17.43 -5.38
N TYR A 317 10.79 16.67 -4.83
CA TYR A 317 12.22 16.88 -5.07
C TYR A 317 12.93 15.67 -5.66
N PRO A 318 14.01 15.86 -6.43
CA PRO A 318 14.49 17.14 -6.99
C PRO A 318 13.49 17.74 -7.99
N LEU A 319 13.18 19.04 -7.87
CA LEU A 319 12.09 19.65 -8.65
C LEU A 319 12.30 19.51 -10.15
N SER A 320 13.52 19.67 -10.65
CA SER A 320 13.82 19.55 -12.08
C SER A 320 13.52 18.16 -12.66
N GLU A 321 13.72 17.10 -11.89
CA GLU A 321 13.37 15.74 -12.28
C GLU A 321 11.86 15.53 -12.22
N LYS A 322 11.20 16.01 -11.15
CA LYS A 322 9.75 15.94 -11.01
C LYS A 322 8.98 16.71 -12.09
N GLN A 323 9.57 17.79 -12.62
CA GLN A 323 9.00 18.52 -13.75
C GLN A 323 9.20 17.83 -15.12
N ASN A 324 10.03 16.79 -15.19
CA ASN A 324 10.34 16.07 -16.42
C ASN A 324 10.31 14.55 -16.21
N PRO A 325 9.16 13.94 -15.85
CA PRO A 325 9.07 12.51 -15.62
C PRO A 325 9.36 11.73 -16.91
N GLU A 326 10.23 10.73 -16.85
CA GLU A 326 10.64 9.94 -18.02
C GLU A 326 9.80 8.69 -18.23
N ASN A 327 9.18 8.18 -17.19
CA ASN A 327 8.40 6.94 -17.18
C ASN A 327 7.17 7.06 -16.26
N VAL A 328 6.34 6.03 -16.25
CA VAL A 328 5.08 6.01 -15.47
C VAL A 328 5.35 6.16 -13.97
N VAL A 329 6.40 5.50 -13.44
CA VAL A 329 6.71 5.58 -12.00
C VAL A 329 7.12 7.00 -11.62
N ASP A 330 7.96 7.66 -12.42
CA ASP A 330 8.31 9.06 -12.18
C ASP A 330 7.08 9.95 -12.16
N GLY A 331 6.15 9.74 -13.11
CA GLY A 331 4.88 10.47 -13.16
C GLY A 331 4.00 10.22 -11.94
N GLN A 332 3.90 8.98 -11.45
CA GLN A 332 3.16 8.61 -10.24
C GLN A 332 3.69 9.31 -8.98
N PHE A 333 4.98 9.64 -8.97
CA PHE A 333 5.68 10.30 -7.87
C PHE A 333 6.11 11.74 -8.20
N SER A 334 5.41 12.40 -9.13
CA SER A 334 5.64 13.80 -9.50
C SER A 334 4.44 14.68 -9.16
N MET A 335 4.58 15.57 -8.19
CA MET A 335 3.55 16.57 -7.92
C MET A 335 3.36 17.53 -9.10
N PRO A 336 4.42 18.06 -9.76
CA PRO A 336 4.26 18.90 -10.94
C PRO A 336 3.49 18.24 -12.08
N PHE A 337 3.77 16.97 -12.36
CA PHE A 337 3.10 16.25 -13.44
C PHE A 337 1.62 15.98 -13.13
N CYS A 338 1.31 15.55 -11.91
CA CYS A 338 -0.07 15.36 -11.47
C CYS A 338 -0.87 16.68 -11.53
N ALA A 339 -0.27 17.79 -11.10
CA ALA A 339 -0.87 19.11 -11.17
C ALA A 339 -1.13 19.55 -12.62
N ALA A 340 -0.14 19.40 -13.50
CA ALA A 340 -0.26 19.74 -14.92
C ALA A 340 -1.40 18.96 -15.59
N LEU A 341 -1.51 17.66 -15.32
CA LEU A 341 -2.59 16.82 -15.87
C LEU A 341 -3.97 17.34 -15.47
N VAL A 342 -4.23 17.57 -14.19
CA VAL A 342 -5.56 18.01 -13.74
C VAL A 342 -5.88 19.43 -14.17
N LEU A 343 -4.90 20.32 -14.25
CA LEU A 343 -5.07 21.68 -14.75
C LEU A 343 -5.38 21.71 -16.25
N LYS A 344 -4.78 20.82 -17.04
CA LYS A 344 -5.06 20.71 -18.49
C LYS A 344 -6.38 19.98 -18.73
N ASN A 345 -6.55 18.78 -18.18
CA ASN A 345 -7.63 17.86 -18.56
C ASN A 345 -8.91 18.04 -17.68
N GLY A 346 -8.82 18.61 -16.48
CA GLY A 346 -9.92 18.66 -15.52
C GLY A 346 -10.21 17.30 -14.86
N SER A 347 -9.38 16.29 -15.09
CA SER A 347 -9.46 14.94 -14.53
C SER A 347 -8.08 14.28 -14.54
N PHE A 348 -7.94 13.17 -13.82
CA PHE A 348 -6.72 12.37 -13.83
C PHE A 348 -7.06 10.88 -13.70
N THR A 349 -6.73 10.13 -14.73
CA THR A 349 -6.97 8.69 -14.85
C THR A 349 -5.68 7.94 -15.19
N TRP A 350 -5.71 6.61 -15.14
CA TRP A 350 -4.55 5.79 -15.51
C TRP A 350 -4.13 6.00 -16.98
N ASP A 351 -5.08 6.21 -17.88
CA ASP A 351 -4.78 6.37 -19.31
C ASP A 351 -4.01 7.66 -19.63
N ASP A 352 -4.06 8.65 -18.74
CA ASP A 352 -3.36 9.92 -18.91
C ASP A 352 -1.85 9.77 -18.94
N TYR A 353 -1.28 8.78 -18.28
CA TYR A 353 0.16 8.52 -18.34
C TYR A 353 0.64 8.22 -19.75
N LYS A 354 -0.01 7.27 -20.42
CA LYS A 354 0.34 6.87 -21.79
C LYS A 354 0.25 8.03 -22.78
N LEU A 355 -0.73 8.91 -22.59
CA LEU A 355 -1.00 10.03 -23.48
C LEU A 355 -0.09 11.23 -23.22
N ASN A 356 0.36 11.45 -22.00
CA ASN A 356 0.88 12.74 -21.57
C ASN A 356 2.34 12.74 -21.08
N LEU A 357 2.98 11.58 -20.81
CA LEU A 357 4.38 11.55 -20.33
C LEU A 357 5.37 12.24 -21.29
N LYS A 358 5.08 12.25 -22.59
CA LYS A 358 5.89 12.91 -23.63
C LYS A 358 5.17 14.08 -24.29
N ASN A 359 4.05 14.51 -23.75
CA ASN A 359 3.29 15.64 -24.28
C ASN A 359 3.96 16.96 -23.88
N LYS A 360 4.42 17.70 -24.87
CA LYS A 360 5.15 18.96 -24.66
C LYS A 360 4.32 19.99 -23.88
N ASP A 361 3.02 20.12 -24.15
CA ASP A 361 2.15 21.07 -23.45
C ASP A 361 2.05 20.77 -21.96
N ILE A 362 1.98 19.48 -21.59
CA ILE A 362 1.98 19.03 -20.21
C ILE A 362 3.33 19.30 -19.55
N LEU A 363 4.44 18.96 -20.22
CA LEU A 363 5.79 19.19 -19.68
C LEU A 363 6.12 20.68 -19.55
N ASP A 364 5.63 21.53 -20.47
CA ASP A 364 5.77 22.98 -20.32
C ASP A 364 4.91 23.52 -19.17
N LEU A 365 3.74 22.95 -18.92
CA LEU A 365 2.92 23.28 -17.76
C LEU A 365 3.56 22.80 -16.44
N CYS A 366 4.22 21.64 -16.43
CA CYS A 366 4.98 21.16 -15.26
C CYS A 366 6.03 22.19 -14.78
N LYS A 367 6.67 22.92 -15.71
CA LYS A 367 7.68 23.93 -15.39
C LYS A 367 7.11 25.16 -14.67
N LYS A 368 5.79 25.38 -14.79
CA LYS A 368 5.08 26.45 -14.07
C LYS A 368 4.67 26.05 -12.63
N VAL A 369 4.86 24.78 -12.27
CA VAL A 369 4.51 24.24 -10.96
C VAL A 369 5.71 24.23 -10.04
N ASN A 370 5.63 24.98 -8.95
CA ASN A 370 6.57 25.01 -7.85
C ASN A 370 6.04 24.21 -6.66
N VAL A 371 6.95 23.66 -5.87
CA VAL A 371 6.63 23.01 -4.60
C VAL A 371 7.50 23.60 -3.48
N SER A 372 6.94 23.74 -2.29
CA SER A 372 7.64 24.32 -1.14
C SER A 372 7.15 23.74 0.18
N PRO A 373 7.92 23.84 1.28
CA PRO A 373 7.44 23.47 2.60
C PRO A 373 6.24 24.32 3.02
N ASN A 374 5.28 23.69 3.70
CA ASN A 374 4.12 24.38 4.25
C ASN A 374 3.87 23.94 5.70
N GLU A 375 3.85 24.88 6.63
CA GLU A 375 3.72 24.65 8.07
C GLU A 375 2.41 23.90 8.42
N LEU A 376 1.29 24.31 7.85
CA LEU A 376 -0.01 23.67 8.11
C LEU A 376 -0.03 22.23 7.58
N ALA A 377 0.56 22.01 6.40
CA ALA A 377 0.66 20.66 5.87
C ALA A 377 1.57 19.75 6.73
N GLU A 378 2.62 20.32 7.32
CA GLU A 378 3.51 19.60 8.24
C GLU A 378 2.81 19.28 9.57
N GLU A 379 2.11 20.25 10.17
CA GLU A 379 1.34 20.03 11.40
C GLU A 379 0.26 18.94 11.27
N CYS A 380 -0.36 18.84 10.09
CA CYS A 380 -1.38 17.84 9.80
C CYS A 380 -0.81 16.44 9.56
N CYS A 381 0.47 16.35 9.17
CA CYS A 381 1.14 15.08 8.83
C CYS A 381 1.58 14.33 10.11
N PRO A 382 1.48 12.99 10.17
CA PRO A 382 1.00 12.07 9.13
C PRO A 382 -0.52 11.81 9.14
N LYS A 383 -1.26 12.34 10.10
CA LYS A 383 -2.68 12.04 10.27
C LYS A 383 -3.49 12.41 9.01
N TYR A 384 -3.18 13.55 8.43
CA TYR A 384 -3.75 14.00 7.15
C TYR A 384 -2.62 14.35 6.18
N MET A 385 -2.76 13.89 4.95
CA MET A 385 -1.85 14.23 3.85
C MET A 385 -2.40 15.48 3.15
N SER A 386 -2.26 16.63 3.79
CA SER A 386 -2.80 17.90 3.33
C SER A 386 -1.85 18.66 2.41
N ALA A 387 -2.38 19.63 1.67
CA ALA A 387 -1.62 20.52 0.81
C ALA A 387 -2.24 21.93 0.82
N ASN A 388 -1.42 22.94 0.50
CA ASN A 388 -1.87 24.29 0.20
C ASN A 388 -1.61 24.54 -1.28
N VAL A 389 -2.61 25.06 -2.02
CA VAL A 389 -2.45 25.35 -3.45
C VAL A 389 -2.76 26.81 -3.74
N LYS A 390 -1.94 27.44 -4.58
CA LYS A 390 -2.13 28.79 -5.10
C LYS A 390 -1.91 28.78 -6.59
N ILE A 391 -2.72 29.51 -7.33
CA ILE A 391 -2.56 29.70 -8.77
C ILE A 391 -2.50 31.17 -9.09
N LYS A 392 -1.71 31.53 -10.09
CA LYS A 392 -1.68 32.85 -10.69
C LYS A 392 -2.08 32.74 -12.14
N VAL A 393 -3.10 33.45 -12.51
CA VAL A 393 -3.61 33.54 -13.89
C VAL A 393 -3.44 34.96 -14.42
N SER A 394 -3.20 35.10 -15.75
CA SER A 394 -3.04 36.37 -16.46
C SER A 394 -4.37 37.11 -16.61
#